data_bf541b31109ff7914ef01a04bf949a3a
#
_entry.id   bf541b31109ff7914ef01a04bf949a3a
#
_cell.length_a   1.000
_cell.length_b   1.000
_cell.length_c   1.000
_cell.angle_alpha   90.00
_cell.angle_beta   90.00
_cell.angle_gamma   90.00
#
_symmetry.space_group_name_H-M   'P 1'
#
loop_
_entity.id
_entity.type
_entity.pdbx_description
1 polymer ?
#
loop_
_entity_poly.entity_id
_entity_poly.type
_entity_poly.pdbx_seq_one_letter_code
_entity_poly.pdbx_strand_id
1 'polypeptide(L)'
;MVMRSLVSVVDDDESVRESLPDLLREFGFAVQAFSSAEEFLASDCVCQTGCLILDIAMPGMSGPDLQRELRTRKQAIPIVFITAQENATIRPRLLKEGAVECLVKPFSETALLTALNTALRVA
;
A
#
# COMPACT_ATOMS: atom_id res chain seq x y z
N MET A 1 -1.31 -5.82 23.91
CA MET A 1 -0.58 -5.33 22.73
C MET A 1 -1.52 -5.21 21.54
N VAL A 2 -1.56 -4.06 20.94
CA VAL A 2 -2.42 -3.85 19.76
C VAL A 2 -1.65 -4.28 18.51
N MET A 3 -2.17 -5.25 17.80
CA MET A 3 -1.60 -5.68 16.54
C MET A 3 -2.29 -4.93 15.39
N ARG A 4 -1.50 -4.25 14.58
CA ARG A 4 -2.02 -3.60 13.38
C ARG A 4 -2.14 -4.64 12.28
N SER A 5 -3.35 -5.16 12.09
CA SER A 5 -3.60 -6.19 11.09
C SER A 5 -4.38 -5.67 9.88
N LEU A 6 -4.76 -4.39 9.89
CA LEU A 6 -5.48 -3.80 8.79
C LEU A 6 -4.55 -3.55 7.60
N VAL A 7 -4.97 -4.00 6.42
CA VAL A 7 -4.31 -3.66 5.17
C VAL A 7 -5.14 -2.57 4.49
N SER A 8 -4.54 -1.44 4.24
CA SER A 8 -5.19 -0.35 3.52
C SER A 8 -4.71 -0.35 2.07
N VAL A 9 -5.63 -0.26 1.13
CA VAL A 9 -5.33 -0.24 -0.30
C VAL A 9 -5.70 1.13 -0.84
N VAL A 10 -4.73 1.83 -1.43
CA VAL A 10 -4.94 3.15 -2.03
C VAL A 10 -4.60 3.06 -3.51
N ASP A 11 -5.61 3.14 -4.35
CA ASP A 11 -5.48 3.05 -5.81
C ASP A 11 -6.67 3.77 -6.44
N ASP A 12 -6.43 4.60 -7.44
CA ASP A 12 -7.49 5.31 -8.14
C ASP A 12 -8.21 4.43 -9.18
N ASP A 13 -7.70 3.22 -9.43
CA ASP A 13 -8.33 2.27 -10.34
C ASP A 13 -9.44 1.51 -9.62
N GLU A 14 -10.68 1.71 -10.09
CA GLU A 14 -11.84 1.07 -9.49
C GLU A 14 -11.74 -0.45 -9.50
N SER A 15 -11.21 -1.04 -10.57
CA SER A 15 -11.12 -2.50 -10.67
C SER A 15 -10.17 -3.07 -9.61
N VAL A 16 -9.10 -2.36 -9.28
CA VAL A 16 -8.20 -2.77 -8.21
C VAL A 16 -8.91 -2.67 -6.86
N ARG A 17 -9.63 -1.57 -6.61
CA ARG A 17 -10.37 -1.40 -5.35
C ARG A 17 -11.47 -2.44 -5.16
N GLU A 18 -12.00 -3.00 -6.24
CA GLU A 18 -13.03 -4.04 -6.14
C GLU A 18 -12.41 -5.43 -5.95
N SER A 19 -11.37 -5.76 -6.71
CA SER A 19 -10.84 -7.13 -6.74
C SER A 19 -9.79 -7.41 -5.67
N LEU A 20 -8.90 -6.47 -5.42
CA LEU A 20 -7.79 -6.70 -4.49
C LEU A 20 -8.25 -6.89 -3.04
N PRO A 21 -9.17 -6.08 -2.51
CA PRO A 21 -9.66 -6.32 -1.15
C PRO A 21 -10.30 -7.68 -0.96
N ASP A 22 -11.09 -8.15 -1.95
CA ASP A 22 -11.73 -9.46 -1.86
C ASP A 22 -10.68 -10.57 -1.77
N LEU A 23 -9.65 -10.50 -2.60
CA LEU A 23 -8.56 -11.45 -2.57
C LEU A 23 -7.86 -11.46 -1.21
N LEU A 24 -7.56 -10.30 -0.68
CA LEU A 24 -6.86 -10.18 0.61
C LEU A 24 -7.73 -10.69 1.77
N ARG A 25 -9.04 -10.47 1.70
CA ARG A 25 -9.95 -11.00 2.71
C ARG A 25 -10.01 -12.52 2.68
N GLU A 26 -9.87 -13.12 1.50
CA GLU A 26 -9.78 -14.58 1.39
C GLU A 26 -8.55 -15.13 2.10
N PHE A 27 -7.47 -14.35 2.16
CA PHE A 27 -6.26 -14.72 2.89
C PHE A 27 -6.33 -14.39 4.39
N GLY A 28 -7.46 -13.88 4.86
CA GLY A 28 -7.67 -13.62 6.28
C GLY A 28 -7.33 -12.21 6.75
N PHE A 29 -7.06 -11.28 5.84
CA PHE A 29 -6.75 -9.90 6.23
C PHE A 29 -8.01 -9.05 6.35
N ALA A 30 -8.00 -8.12 7.30
CA ALA A 30 -8.96 -7.02 7.31
C ALA A 30 -8.47 -5.97 6.32
N VAL A 31 -9.35 -5.47 5.47
CA VAL A 31 -8.95 -4.59 4.35
C VAL A 31 -9.89 -3.41 4.23
N GLN A 32 -9.34 -2.22 4.01
CA GLN A 32 -10.09 -1.03 3.62
C GLN A 32 -9.46 -0.47 2.34
N ALA A 33 -10.31 0.01 1.44
CA ALA A 33 -9.85 0.55 0.16
C ALA A 33 -10.20 2.02 0.04
N PHE A 34 -9.30 2.79 -0.57
CA PHE A 34 -9.44 4.23 -0.75
C PHE A 34 -9.11 4.59 -2.19
N SER A 35 -9.80 5.59 -2.73
CA SER A 35 -9.63 6.01 -4.11
C SER A 35 -8.50 7.03 -4.29
N SER A 36 -8.01 7.62 -3.20
CA SER A 36 -6.95 8.63 -3.26
C SER A 36 -6.14 8.64 -1.97
N ALA A 37 -4.94 9.20 -2.05
CA ALA A 37 -4.11 9.40 -0.88
C ALA A 37 -4.78 10.34 0.12
N GLU A 38 -5.43 11.38 -0.39
CA GLU A 38 -6.13 12.36 0.44
C GLU A 38 -7.25 11.70 1.24
N GLU A 39 -8.01 10.80 0.60
CA GLU A 39 -9.09 10.07 1.28
C GLU A 39 -8.53 9.20 2.40
N PHE A 40 -7.42 8.51 2.15
CA PHE A 40 -6.77 7.70 3.16
C PHE A 40 -6.32 8.55 4.36
N LEU A 41 -5.66 9.67 4.08
CA LEU A 41 -5.15 10.55 5.14
C LEU A 41 -6.27 11.15 5.99
N ALA A 42 -7.44 11.36 5.40
CA ALA A 42 -8.59 11.91 6.12
C ALA A 42 -9.34 10.84 6.92
N SER A 43 -9.00 9.57 6.77
CA SER A 43 -9.72 8.47 7.43
C SER A 43 -9.15 8.18 8.81
N ASP A 44 -9.91 7.42 9.60
CA ASP A 44 -9.45 6.92 10.89
C ASP A 44 -8.51 5.72 10.74
N CYS A 45 -8.30 5.24 9.51
CA CYS A 45 -7.55 4.01 9.26
C CYS A 45 -6.04 4.21 9.31
N VAL A 46 -5.54 5.44 9.24
CA VAL A 46 -4.09 5.70 9.18
C VAL A 46 -3.36 5.03 10.35
N CYS A 47 -3.83 5.28 11.57
CA CYS A 47 -3.16 4.73 12.76
C CYS A 47 -3.42 3.23 12.98
N GLN A 48 -4.36 2.65 12.25
CA GLN A 48 -4.72 1.24 12.36
C GLN A 48 -4.07 0.38 11.28
N THR A 49 -3.46 1.00 10.28
CA THR A 49 -2.91 0.30 9.13
C THR A 49 -1.59 -0.36 9.46
N GLY A 50 -1.54 -1.68 9.30
CA GLY A 50 -0.32 -2.45 9.48
C GLY A 50 0.50 -2.57 8.21
N CYS A 51 -0.15 -2.46 7.05
CA CYS A 51 0.51 -2.45 5.75
C CYS A 51 -0.34 -1.62 4.78
N LEU A 52 0.31 -0.76 4.03
CA LEU A 52 -0.33 0.08 3.02
C LEU A 52 0.08 -0.43 1.64
N ILE A 53 -0.91 -0.83 0.84
CA ILE A 53 -0.70 -1.15 -0.57
C ILE A 53 -1.05 0.11 -1.35
N LEU A 54 -0.10 0.63 -2.11
CA LEU A 54 -0.17 2.00 -2.62
C LEU A 54 0.21 2.06 -4.08
N ASP A 55 -0.68 2.59 -4.90
CA ASP A 55 -0.39 2.86 -6.31
C ASP A 55 0.57 4.06 -6.41
N ILE A 56 1.42 4.04 -7.42
CA ILE A 56 2.39 5.12 -7.64
C ILE A 56 1.74 6.33 -8.30
N ALA A 57 1.06 6.11 -9.42
CA ALA A 57 0.56 7.22 -10.24
C ALA A 57 -0.93 7.46 -9.96
N MET A 58 -1.22 8.52 -9.24
CA MET A 58 -2.59 8.94 -8.91
C MET A 58 -2.74 10.44 -9.10
N PRO A 59 -3.93 10.92 -9.49
CA PRO A 59 -4.18 12.36 -9.54
C PRO A 59 -4.03 12.99 -8.14
N GLY A 60 -3.60 14.23 -8.09
CA GLY A 60 -3.36 14.90 -6.83
C GLY A 60 -2.10 14.36 -6.17
N MET A 61 -2.23 13.88 -4.94
CA MET A 61 -1.08 13.31 -4.23
C MET A 61 -0.73 11.93 -4.80
N SER A 62 0.51 11.79 -5.28
CA SER A 62 0.99 10.50 -5.79
C SER A 62 1.36 9.55 -4.66
N GLY A 63 1.65 8.27 -5.02
CA GLY A 63 2.12 7.31 -4.02
C GLY A 63 3.39 7.77 -3.31
N PRO A 64 4.44 8.17 -4.03
CA PRO A 64 5.65 8.69 -3.36
C PRO A 64 5.38 9.93 -2.50
N ASP A 65 4.45 10.79 -2.92
CA ASP A 65 4.06 11.95 -2.10
C ASP A 65 3.44 11.50 -0.78
N LEU A 66 2.57 10.49 -0.81
CA LEU A 66 1.96 9.94 0.40
C LEU A 66 3.02 9.32 1.31
N GLN A 67 3.98 8.60 0.74
CA GLN A 67 5.09 8.03 1.50
C GLN A 67 5.83 9.12 2.28
N ARG A 68 6.14 10.24 1.63
CA ARG A 68 6.81 11.36 2.28
C ARG A 68 5.94 12.02 3.34
N GLU A 69 4.64 12.16 3.06
CA GLU A 69 3.70 12.76 4.01
C GLU A 69 3.59 11.91 5.29
N LEU A 70 3.52 10.59 5.15
CA LEU A 70 3.47 9.70 6.31
C LEU A 70 4.75 9.80 7.13
N ARG A 71 5.91 9.91 6.47
CA ARG A 71 7.18 10.10 7.17
C ARG A 71 7.18 11.43 7.93
N THR A 72 6.68 12.50 7.33
CA THR A 72 6.58 13.80 7.97
C THR A 72 5.68 13.74 9.20
N ARG A 73 4.61 12.96 9.14
CA ARG A 73 3.68 12.76 10.27
C ARG A 73 4.18 11.75 11.28
N LYS A 74 5.36 11.17 11.06
CA LYS A 74 5.95 10.13 11.90
C LYS A 74 5.07 8.89 12.02
N GLN A 75 4.37 8.56 10.93
CA GLN A 75 3.57 7.36 10.82
C GLN A 75 4.41 6.30 10.10
N ALA A 76 4.96 5.37 10.87
CA ALA A 76 5.85 4.33 10.35
C ALA A 76 5.04 3.15 9.81
N ILE A 77 4.34 3.35 8.69
CA ILE A 77 3.52 2.33 8.07
C ILE A 77 4.33 1.64 6.98
N PRO A 78 4.51 0.31 7.04
CA PRO A 78 5.16 -0.43 5.95
C PRO A 78 4.36 -0.28 4.65
N ILE A 79 5.05 0.04 3.55
CA ILE A 79 4.41 0.30 2.27
C ILE A 79 4.85 -0.73 1.24
N VAL A 80 3.86 -1.34 0.57
CA VAL A 80 4.06 -2.15 -0.62
C VAL A 80 3.46 -1.36 -1.79
N PHE A 81 4.31 -0.87 -2.69
CA PHE A 81 3.83 -0.17 -3.86
C PHE A 81 3.35 -1.15 -4.91
N ILE A 82 2.33 -0.75 -5.67
CA ILE A 82 1.91 -1.45 -6.87
C ILE A 82 1.96 -0.44 -8.03
N THR A 83 2.41 -0.89 -9.20
CA THR A 83 2.63 0.04 -10.30
C THR A 83 2.38 -0.62 -11.65
N ALA A 84 2.00 0.20 -12.63
CA ALA A 84 2.01 -0.22 -14.01
C ALA A 84 3.46 -0.36 -14.51
N GLN A 85 3.67 -1.18 -15.52
CA GLN A 85 5.02 -1.49 -16.01
C GLN A 85 5.81 -0.25 -16.45
N GLU A 86 5.15 0.75 -17.02
CA GLU A 86 5.81 1.97 -17.46
C GLU A 86 6.43 2.79 -16.33
N ASN A 87 6.01 2.55 -15.10
CA ASN A 87 6.53 3.25 -13.92
C ASN A 87 7.53 2.40 -13.12
N ALA A 88 7.92 1.23 -13.64
CA ALA A 88 8.75 0.29 -12.87
C ALA A 88 10.16 0.81 -12.58
N THR A 89 10.65 1.77 -13.37
CA THR A 89 12.00 2.31 -13.18
C THR A 89 12.17 3.07 -11.87
N ILE A 90 11.09 3.47 -11.23
CA ILE A 90 11.14 4.18 -9.94
C ILE A 90 11.38 3.22 -8.75
N ARG A 91 11.27 1.90 -8.97
CA ARG A 91 11.35 0.91 -7.91
C ARG A 91 12.57 1.05 -7.00
N PRO A 92 13.80 1.16 -7.52
CA PRO A 92 14.97 1.28 -6.64
C PRO A 92 14.90 2.49 -5.72
N ARG A 93 14.37 3.60 -6.22
CA ARG A 93 14.24 4.82 -5.43
C ARG A 93 13.24 4.63 -4.29
N LEU A 94 12.10 3.99 -4.58
CA LEU A 94 11.07 3.75 -3.57
C LEU A 94 11.60 2.85 -2.46
N LEU A 95 12.34 1.81 -2.82
CA LEU A 95 12.94 0.89 -1.84
C LEU A 95 13.98 1.63 -1.00
N LYS A 96 14.79 2.47 -1.62
CA LYS A 96 15.78 3.26 -0.90
C LYS A 96 15.13 4.20 0.12
N GLU A 97 13.94 4.70 -0.19
CA GLU A 97 13.20 5.59 0.71
C GLU A 97 12.36 4.83 1.75
N GLY A 98 12.52 3.51 1.85
CA GLY A 98 11.95 2.72 2.92
C GLY A 98 10.76 1.84 2.56
N ALA A 99 10.35 1.79 1.29
CA ALA A 99 9.28 0.88 0.89
C ALA A 99 9.72 -0.57 1.08
N VAL A 100 8.78 -1.43 1.47
CA VAL A 100 9.06 -2.84 1.66
C VAL A 100 9.25 -3.53 0.31
N GLU A 101 8.39 -3.22 -0.65
CA GLU A 101 8.45 -3.82 -1.98
C GLU A 101 7.70 -2.93 -2.97
N CYS A 102 7.96 -3.16 -4.25
CA CYS A 102 7.22 -2.52 -5.34
C CYS A 102 6.89 -3.60 -6.35
N LEU A 103 5.61 -3.94 -6.47
CA LEU A 103 5.14 -4.98 -7.36
C LEU A 103 4.64 -4.37 -8.67
N VAL A 104 5.05 -4.97 -9.79
CA VAL A 104 4.65 -4.50 -11.12
C VAL A 104 3.42 -5.29 -11.57
N LYS A 105 2.38 -4.60 -12.00
CA LYS A 105 1.15 -5.24 -12.51
C LYS A 105 1.39 -5.88 -13.88
N PRO A 106 0.89 -7.07 -14.15
CA PRO A 106 0.18 -7.94 -13.21
C PRO A 106 1.16 -8.71 -12.32
N PHE A 107 0.84 -8.81 -11.04
CA PHE A 107 1.68 -9.56 -10.09
C PHE A 107 0.93 -10.83 -9.64
N SER A 108 1.69 -11.83 -9.20
CA SER A 108 1.11 -13.08 -8.72
C SER A 108 0.62 -12.93 -7.29
N GLU A 109 -0.31 -13.82 -6.90
CA GLU A 109 -0.78 -13.88 -5.52
C GLU A 109 0.39 -14.20 -4.58
N THR A 110 1.31 -15.06 -5.01
CA THR A 110 2.48 -15.42 -4.20
C THR A 110 3.35 -14.20 -3.94
N ALA A 111 3.62 -13.38 -4.96
CA ALA A 111 4.42 -12.18 -4.80
C ALA A 111 3.75 -11.20 -3.84
N LEU A 112 2.45 -11.04 -3.95
CA LEU A 112 1.68 -10.15 -3.08
C LEU A 112 1.73 -10.64 -1.63
N LEU A 113 1.48 -11.92 -1.40
CA LEU A 113 1.50 -12.50 -0.05
C LEU A 113 2.88 -12.40 0.58
N THR A 114 3.93 -12.66 -0.19
CA THR A 114 5.30 -12.55 0.30
C THR A 114 5.60 -11.13 0.74
N ALA A 115 5.21 -10.14 -0.06
CA ALA A 115 5.42 -8.74 0.26
C ALA A 115 4.65 -8.33 1.53
N LEU A 116 3.39 -8.77 1.66
CA LEU A 116 2.57 -8.49 2.83
C LEU A 116 3.16 -9.11 4.09
N ASN A 117 3.58 -10.37 4.02
CA ASN A 117 4.18 -11.03 5.17
C ASN A 117 5.46 -10.34 5.60
N THR A 118 6.28 -9.89 4.66
CA THR A 118 7.47 -9.13 4.97
C THR A 118 7.12 -7.81 5.64
N ALA A 119 6.14 -7.09 5.10
CA ALA A 119 5.70 -5.81 5.64
C ALA A 119 5.18 -5.95 7.08
N LEU A 120 4.37 -6.97 7.33
CA LEU A 120 3.77 -7.16 8.65
C LEU A 120 4.78 -7.62 9.69
N ARG A 121 5.90 -8.22 9.29
CA ARG A 121 6.96 -8.61 10.21
C ARG A 121 7.78 -7.44 10.71
N VAL A 122 7.93 -6.39 9.90
CA VAL A 122 8.76 -5.24 10.29
C VAL A 122 8.00 -4.22 11.12
N ALA A 123 6.70 -4.42 11.28
CA ALA A 123 5.85 -3.50 12.05
C ALA A 123 5.95 -3.71 13.56
#